data_8c65bca49df6206a487f96fe81f34afa
#
_entry.id   8c65bca49df6206a487f96fe81f34afa
#
_cell.length_a   1.000
_cell.length_b   1.000
_cell.length_c   1.000
_cell.angle_alpha   90.00
_cell.angle_beta   90.00
_cell.angle_gamma   90.00
#
_symmetry.space_group_name_H-M   'P 1'
#
loop_
_entity.id
_entity.type
_entity.pdbx_description
1 polymer ?
#
loop_
_entity_poly.entity_id
_entity_poly.type
_entity_poly.pdbx_seq_one_letter_code
_entity_poly.pdbx_strand_id
1 'polypeptide(L)'
;WVTNSKDKKTKEPIIKTGFDLLNQWGFNFYTMITWDKKTGPCPFGPYQITTEHLLFGYKGTAKFEKECLGKMKTCFSASSTAHSVKPDEFYQLINKYFKGKKLDVFARQKRTGFKGWGNEYGKLDVNVKKKKIILNEKQMKLKI
;
A
#
# COMPACT_ATOMS: atom_id res chain seq x y z
N TRP A 1 -5.10 -1.07 4.03
CA TRP A 1 -4.87 -2.13 3.06
C TRP A 1 -5.45 -3.44 3.54
N VAL A 2 -6.23 -4.10 2.69
CA VAL A 2 -6.84 -5.41 2.96
C VAL A 2 -6.53 -6.36 1.81
N THR A 3 -6.31 -7.62 2.15
CA THR A 3 -6.06 -8.67 1.15
C THR A 3 -7.36 -9.35 0.74
N ASN A 4 -7.40 -9.84 -0.49
CA ASN A 4 -8.52 -10.60 -1.04
C ASN A 4 -8.40 -12.09 -0.67
N SER A 5 -8.40 -12.38 0.61
CA SER A 5 -8.29 -13.73 1.16
C SER A 5 -9.16 -13.91 2.40
N LYS A 6 -9.17 -15.11 2.95
CA LYS A 6 -9.87 -15.43 4.20
C LYS A 6 -8.89 -15.63 5.36
N ASP A 7 -9.33 -15.35 6.56
CA ASP A 7 -8.62 -15.72 7.77
C ASP A 7 -8.47 -17.24 7.87
N LYS A 8 -7.32 -17.72 8.30
CA LYS A 8 -7.03 -19.16 8.37
C LYS A 8 -7.82 -19.88 9.46
N LYS A 9 -8.12 -19.20 10.57
CA LYS A 9 -8.81 -19.76 11.72
C LYS A 9 -10.33 -19.61 11.58
N THR A 10 -10.82 -18.38 11.41
CA THR A 10 -12.25 -18.06 11.40
C THR A 10 -12.91 -18.37 10.07
N LYS A 11 -12.14 -18.49 8.98
CA LYS A 11 -12.61 -18.62 7.60
C LYS A 11 -13.34 -17.39 7.05
N GLU A 12 -13.47 -16.35 7.86
CA GLU A 12 -14.10 -15.08 7.47
C GLU A 12 -13.24 -14.34 6.43
N PRO A 13 -13.85 -13.58 5.51
CA PRO A 13 -13.12 -12.73 4.58
C PRO A 13 -12.32 -11.65 5.34
N ILE A 14 -11.02 -11.51 5.06
CA ILE A 14 -10.19 -10.49 5.73
C ILE A 14 -10.68 -9.08 5.44
N ILE A 15 -11.30 -8.86 4.29
CA ILE A 15 -11.91 -7.57 3.96
C ILE A 15 -12.98 -7.15 4.97
N LYS A 16 -13.75 -8.09 5.52
CA LYS A 16 -14.74 -7.83 6.60
C LYS A 16 -14.07 -7.17 7.79
N THR A 17 -12.93 -7.73 8.26
CA THR A 17 -12.16 -7.13 9.35
C THR A 17 -11.77 -5.68 9.05
N GLY A 18 -11.46 -5.36 7.79
CA GLY A 18 -11.18 -3.99 7.38
C GLY A 18 -12.36 -3.04 7.56
N PHE A 19 -13.57 -3.48 7.21
CA PHE A 19 -14.81 -2.70 7.43
C PHE A 19 -15.13 -2.58 8.92
N ASP A 20 -14.99 -3.65 9.69
CA ASP A 20 -15.22 -3.65 11.14
C ASP A 20 -14.29 -2.64 11.84
N LEU A 21 -13.00 -2.61 11.46
CA LEU A 21 -12.03 -1.63 11.97
C LEU A 21 -12.40 -0.19 11.60
N LEU A 22 -12.84 0.07 10.35
CA LEU A 22 -13.29 1.41 9.98
C LEU A 22 -14.43 1.88 10.90
N ASN A 23 -15.43 1.02 11.10
CA ASN A 23 -16.56 1.31 11.96
C ASN A 23 -16.13 1.52 13.43
N GLN A 24 -15.31 0.62 13.97
CA GLN A 24 -14.81 0.68 15.34
C GLN A 24 -13.99 1.96 15.60
N TRP A 25 -13.24 2.43 14.61
CA TRP A 25 -12.46 3.66 14.70
C TRP A 25 -13.26 4.93 14.38
N GLY A 26 -14.56 4.80 14.09
CA GLY A 26 -15.46 5.90 13.80
C GLY A 26 -15.18 6.57 12.45
N PHE A 27 -14.73 5.80 11.45
CA PHE A 27 -14.63 6.27 10.08
C PHE A 27 -15.87 5.91 9.29
N ASN A 28 -16.36 6.85 8.49
CA ASN A 28 -17.34 6.59 7.44
C ASN A 28 -16.62 6.00 6.23
N PHE A 29 -17.11 4.92 5.68
CA PHE A 29 -16.60 4.37 4.42
C PHE A 29 -16.93 5.32 3.28
N TYR A 30 -15.97 5.55 2.39
CA TYR A 30 -16.16 6.36 1.18
C TYR A 30 -16.12 5.49 -0.08
N THR A 31 -15.03 4.79 -0.29
CA THR A 31 -14.86 3.92 -1.47
C THR A 31 -13.78 2.86 -1.24
N MET A 32 -13.77 1.85 -2.08
CA MET A 32 -12.71 0.85 -2.16
C MET A 32 -11.86 1.12 -3.39
N ILE A 33 -10.54 1.06 -3.23
CA ILE A 33 -9.56 1.20 -4.30
C ILE A 33 -8.86 -0.14 -4.46
N THR A 34 -8.73 -0.61 -5.69
CA THR A 34 -8.08 -1.87 -6.02
C THR A 34 -6.68 -1.62 -6.58
N TRP A 35 -5.70 -2.28 -6.00
CA TRP A 35 -4.37 -2.43 -6.58
C TRP A 35 -4.31 -3.74 -7.37
N ASP A 36 -4.18 -3.62 -8.69
CA ASP A 36 -3.87 -4.72 -9.59
C ASP A 36 -2.35 -4.94 -9.62
N LYS A 37 -1.91 -6.09 -9.12
CA LYS A 37 -0.49 -6.47 -9.06
C LYS A 37 -0.07 -7.07 -10.40
N LYS A 38 0.75 -6.36 -11.14
CA LYS A 38 1.28 -6.85 -12.43
C LYS A 38 2.20 -8.05 -12.28
N THR A 39 2.83 -8.21 -11.11
CA THR A 39 3.79 -9.27 -10.81
C THR A 39 3.55 -9.85 -9.44
N GLY A 40 4.04 -11.07 -9.21
CA GLY A 40 3.95 -11.75 -7.91
C GLY A 40 2.55 -12.18 -7.52
N PRO A 41 1.78 -12.87 -8.40
CA PRO A 41 0.52 -13.46 -8.01
C PRO A 41 0.74 -14.51 -6.93
N CYS A 42 -0.20 -14.62 -5.99
CA CYS A 42 -0.17 -15.62 -4.93
C CYS A 42 -1.21 -16.71 -5.25
N PRO A 43 -0.82 -17.98 -5.39
CA PRO A 43 -1.78 -19.07 -5.58
C PRO A 43 -2.76 -19.18 -4.40
N PHE A 44 -4.03 -19.36 -4.70
CA PHE A 44 -5.09 -19.53 -3.73
C PHE A 44 -6.15 -20.51 -4.24
N GLY A 45 -5.92 -21.80 -4.05
CA GLY A 45 -6.74 -22.84 -4.66
C GLY A 45 -6.70 -22.75 -6.19
N PRO A 46 -7.86 -22.74 -6.87
CA PRO A 46 -7.92 -22.61 -8.33
C PRO A 46 -7.65 -21.17 -8.84
N TYR A 47 -7.50 -20.21 -7.94
CA TYR A 47 -7.32 -18.81 -8.28
C TYR A 47 -5.89 -18.34 -8.02
N GLN A 48 -5.54 -17.21 -8.63
CA GLN A 48 -4.37 -16.42 -8.28
C GLN A 48 -4.82 -15.10 -7.68
N ILE A 49 -4.34 -14.77 -6.48
CA ILE A 49 -4.59 -13.47 -5.87
C ILE A 49 -3.69 -12.44 -6.53
N THR A 50 -4.24 -11.72 -7.50
CA THR A 50 -3.57 -10.66 -8.26
C THR A 50 -3.89 -9.28 -7.74
N THR A 51 -4.80 -9.15 -6.78
CA THR A 51 -5.26 -7.86 -6.28
C THR A 51 -5.11 -7.73 -4.76
N GLU A 52 -4.92 -6.49 -4.32
CA GLU A 52 -5.15 -6.05 -2.95
C GLU A 52 -6.07 -4.82 -2.96
N HIS A 53 -6.73 -4.56 -1.84
CA HIS A 53 -7.67 -3.46 -1.76
C HIS A 53 -7.30 -2.48 -0.66
N LEU A 54 -7.70 -1.22 -0.86
CA LEU A 54 -7.66 -0.18 0.14
C LEU A 54 -9.09 0.25 0.44
N LEU A 55 -9.43 0.32 1.69
CA LEU A 55 -10.65 0.96 2.13
C LEU A 55 -10.33 2.42 2.41
N PHE A 56 -10.98 3.31 1.69
CA PHE A 56 -10.88 4.75 1.93
C PHE A 56 -12.05 5.19 2.79
N GLY A 57 -11.74 5.75 3.94
CA GLY A 57 -12.70 6.28 4.89
C GLY A 57 -12.33 7.69 5.34
N TYR A 58 -13.30 8.39 5.94
CA TYR A 58 -13.15 9.75 6.44
C TYR A 58 -13.88 9.92 7.78
N LYS A 59 -13.51 10.97 8.53
CA LYS A 59 -14.24 11.41 9.73
C LYS A 59 -14.86 12.79 9.50
N GLY A 60 -16.04 13.01 10.08
CA GLY A 60 -16.77 14.25 9.91
C GLY A 60 -17.27 14.43 8.48
N THR A 61 -17.03 15.58 7.88
CA THR A 61 -17.42 15.89 6.49
C THR A 61 -16.26 15.63 5.55
N ALA A 62 -16.48 14.80 4.52
CA ALA A 62 -15.48 14.57 3.48
C ALA A 62 -15.29 15.86 2.65
N LYS A 63 -14.07 16.40 2.67
CA LYS A 63 -13.68 17.56 1.88
C LYS A 63 -12.56 17.18 0.94
N PHE A 64 -12.70 17.52 -0.33
CA PHE A 64 -11.73 17.22 -1.38
C PHE A 64 -11.31 18.50 -2.07
N GLU A 65 -10.03 18.62 -2.39
CA GLU A 65 -9.51 19.69 -3.24
C GLU A 65 -10.13 19.56 -4.65
N LYS A 66 -10.43 20.69 -5.27
CA LYS A 66 -11.05 20.71 -6.62
C LYS A 66 -10.21 19.94 -7.65
N GLU A 67 -8.89 19.98 -7.50
CA GLU A 67 -7.94 19.30 -8.38
C GLU A 67 -8.04 17.77 -8.34
N CYS A 68 -8.59 17.19 -7.27
CA CYS A 68 -8.73 15.72 -7.15
C CYS A 68 -10.09 15.20 -7.61
N LEU A 69 -11.08 16.08 -7.81
CA LEU A 69 -12.43 15.65 -8.18
C LEU A 69 -12.43 14.95 -9.55
N GLY A 70 -12.90 13.69 -9.57
CA GLY A 70 -12.95 12.85 -10.76
C GLY A 70 -11.58 12.43 -11.33
N LYS A 71 -10.46 12.72 -10.64
CA LYS A 71 -9.10 12.40 -11.11
C LYS A 71 -8.53 11.12 -10.54
N MET A 72 -9.04 10.65 -9.40
CA MET A 72 -8.56 9.42 -8.77
C MET A 72 -9.37 8.23 -9.25
N LYS A 73 -8.70 7.27 -9.85
CA LYS A 73 -9.32 6.01 -10.26
C LYS A 73 -9.44 5.08 -9.05
N THR A 74 -10.50 4.29 -9.00
CA THR A 74 -10.70 3.25 -7.99
C THR A 74 -9.95 1.95 -8.29
N CYS A 75 -9.18 1.93 -9.39
CA CYS A 75 -8.25 0.86 -9.72
C CYS A 75 -6.95 1.46 -10.26
N PHE A 76 -5.81 0.91 -9.84
CA PHE A 76 -4.51 1.23 -10.40
C PHE A 76 -3.65 -0.04 -10.48
N SER A 77 -2.76 -0.08 -11.47
CA SER A 77 -1.83 -1.18 -11.66
C SER A 77 -0.42 -0.76 -11.27
N ALA A 78 0.27 -1.59 -10.51
CA ALA A 78 1.67 -1.42 -10.15
C ALA A 78 2.32 -2.78 -9.90
N SER A 79 3.61 -2.90 -10.16
CA SER A 79 4.34 -4.13 -9.88
C SER A 79 4.56 -4.33 -8.39
N SER A 80 4.38 -5.55 -7.91
CA SER A 80 4.81 -5.96 -6.58
C SER A 80 6.33 -6.13 -6.59
N THR A 81 7.04 -5.43 -5.70
CA THR A 81 8.52 -5.47 -5.66
C THR A 81 9.06 -6.48 -4.67
N ALA A 82 8.36 -6.68 -3.55
CA ALA A 82 8.69 -7.67 -2.53
C ALA A 82 7.47 -7.97 -1.65
N HIS A 83 7.54 -9.03 -0.86
CA HIS A 83 6.46 -9.42 0.04
C HIS A 83 6.06 -8.27 0.98
N SER A 84 4.77 -7.97 1.00
CA SER A 84 4.16 -6.91 1.84
C SER A 84 4.60 -5.47 1.55
N VAL A 85 5.45 -5.22 0.55
CA VAL A 85 5.79 -3.85 0.13
C VAL A 85 4.63 -3.27 -0.67
N LYS A 86 4.16 -2.10 -0.26
CA LYS A 86 3.10 -1.39 -0.96
C LYS A 86 3.69 -0.49 -2.06
N PRO A 87 3.02 -0.35 -3.21
CA PRO A 87 3.56 0.35 -4.37
C PRO A 87 3.74 1.84 -4.11
N ASP A 88 4.86 2.40 -4.57
CA ASP A 88 5.16 3.82 -4.41
C ASP A 88 4.19 4.71 -5.17
N GLU A 89 3.64 4.21 -6.27
CA GLU A 89 2.64 4.88 -7.11
C GLU A 89 1.43 5.35 -6.28
N PHE A 90 0.98 4.53 -5.33
CA PHE A 90 -0.11 4.91 -4.43
C PHE A 90 0.28 6.09 -3.54
N TYR A 91 1.47 6.08 -2.95
CA TYR A 91 1.93 7.16 -2.07
C TYR A 91 2.17 8.47 -2.85
N GLN A 92 2.65 8.37 -4.09
CA GLN A 92 2.77 9.52 -5.00
C GLN A 92 1.40 10.12 -5.32
N LEU A 93 0.40 9.27 -5.58
CA LEU A 93 -0.97 9.70 -5.83
C LEU A 93 -1.56 10.43 -4.61
N ILE A 94 -1.35 9.91 -3.39
CA ILE A 94 -1.77 10.58 -2.16
C ILE A 94 -1.03 11.92 -1.99
N ASN A 95 0.27 11.98 -2.27
CA ASN A 95 1.02 13.24 -2.20
C ASN A 95 0.54 14.28 -3.20
N LYS A 96 0.14 13.84 -4.39
CA LYS A 96 -0.38 14.71 -5.44
C LYS A 96 -1.72 15.35 -5.07
N TYR A 97 -2.65 14.57 -4.52
CA TYR A 97 -4.04 14.99 -4.37
C TYR A 97 -4.46 15.35 -2.95
N PHE A 98 -3.72 14.93 -1.93
CA PHE A 98 -4.06 15.23 -0.54
C PHE A 98 -3.01 16.13 0.08
N LYS A 99 -3.44 17.31 0.53
CA LYS A 99 -2.62 18.26 1.26
C LYS A 99 -2.51 17.87 2.74
N GLY A 100 -1.63 18.55 3.45
CA GLY A 100 -1.50 18.40 4.91
C GLY A 100 -0.58 17.27 5.37
N LYS A 101 -0.56 17.07 6.67
CA LYS A 101 0.29 16.07 7.34
C LYS A 101 -0.23 14.66 7.04
N LYS A 102 0.69 13.75 6.72
CA LYS A 102 0.40 12.34 6.42
C LYS A 102 1.14 11.44 7.37
N LEU A 103 0.46 10.45 7.91
CA LEU A 103 1.01 9.42 8.77
C LEU A 103 0.82 8.05 8.11
N ASP A 104 1.91 7.31 7.98
CA ASP A 104 1.89 5.90 7.56
C ASP A 104 2.06 5.02 8.81
N VAL A 105 0.98 4.39 9.25
CA VAL A 105 0.94 3.54 10.44
C VAL A 105 1.31 2.11 10.05
N PHE A 106 2.12 1.45 10.90
CA PHE A 106 2.76 0.17 10.62
C PHE A 106 3.69 0.20 9.39
N ALA A 107 4.27 1.37 9.16
CA ALA A 107 5.20 1.60 8.07
C ALA A 107 6.45 0.71 8.20
N ARG A 108 6.86 0.10 7.08
CA ARG A 108 8.09 -0.69 6.99
C ARG A 108 9.18 0.02 6.18
N GLN A 109 8.82 1.10 5.50
CA GLN A 109 9.67 1.89 4.63
C GLN A 109 9.44 3.38 4.88
N LYS A 110 10.51 4.17 4.79
CA LYS A 110 10.41 5.63 4.79
C LYS A 110 9.90 6.12 3.45
N ARG A 111 8.95 7.06 3.48
CA ARG A 111 8.33 7.60 2.27
C ARG A 111 8.30 9.12 2.33
N THR A 112 8.69 9.76 1.23
CA THR A 112 8.66 11.23 1.10
C THR A 112 7.23 11.74 1.31
N GLY A 113 7.10 12.76 2.16
CA GLY A 113 5.79 13.38 2.47
C GLY A 113 4.99 12.66 3.54
N PHE A 114 5.48 11.55 4.10
CA PHE A 114 4.82 10.80 5.17
C PHE A 114 5.69 10.72 6.42
N LYS A 115 5.05 10.91 7.59
CA LYS A 115 5.62 10.49 8.87
C LYS A 115 5.28 9.01 9.06
N GLY A 116 6.28 8.16 9.18
CA GLY A 116 6.07 6.74 9.42
C GLY A 116 6.05 6.42 10.89
N TRP A 117 5.26 5.41 11.27
CA TRP A 117 5.20 4.85 12.61
C TRP A 117 4.98 3.33 12.54
N GLY A 118 5.66 2.57 13.40
CA GLY A 118 5.54 1.12 13.50
C GLY A 118 6.84 0.45 13.94
N ASN A 119 6.75 -0.75 14.50
CA ASN A 119 7.89 -1.51 15.02
C ASN A 119 8.92 -1.90 13.93
N GLU A 120 8.50 -1.92 12.67
CA GLU A 120 9.36 -2.25 11.53
C GLU A 120 9.72 -1.01 10.68
N TYR A 121 9.51 0.19 11.21
CA TYR A 121 9.74 1.43 10.45
C TYR A 121 11.19 1.54 9.97
N GLY A 122 11.38 1.70 8.68
CA GLY A 122 12.69 1.78 8.02
C GLY A 122 13.39 0.43 7.80
N LYS A 123 12.82 -0.71 8.24
CA LYS A 123 13.44 -2.04 8.08
C LYS A 123 13.71 -2.39 6.61
N LEU A 124 12.87 -1.97 5.70
CA LEU A 124 13.06 -2.22 4.27
C LEU A 124 14.05 -1.26 3.61
N ASP A 125 14.33 -0.09 4.18
CA ASP A 125 15.29 0.89 3.66
C ASP A 125 16.72 0.35 3.68
N VAL A 126 17.06 -0.43 4.69
CA VAL A 126 18.37 -1.06 4.85
C VAL A 126 18.64 -2.06 3.73
N ASN A 127 17.61 -2.83 3.35
CA ASN A 127 17.73 -3.83 2.28
C ASN A 127 17.89 -3.19 0.89
N VAL A 128 17.26 -2.04 0.66
CA VAL A 128 17.40 -1.28 -0.59
C VAL A 128 18.82 -0.72 -0.71
N LYS A 129 19.39 -0.19 0.38
CA LYS A 129 20.79 0.29 0.40
C LYS A 129 21.77 -0.83 0.12
N LYS A 130 21.61 -2.01 0.76
CA LYS A 130 22.47 -3.18 0.50
C LYS A 130 22.40 -3.64 -0.96
N LYS A 131 21.20 -3.72 -1.57
CA LYS A 131 21.04 -4.08 -2.98
C LYS A 131 21.71 -3.07 -3.92
N LYS A 132 21.61 -1.76 -3.65
CA LYS A 132 22.27 -0.72 -4.45
C LYS A 132 23.81 -0.83 -4.38
N ILE A 133 24.37 -1.08 -3.21
CA ILE A 133 25.83 -1.26 -3.04
C ILE A 133 26.29 -2.47 -3.84
N ILE A 134 25.64 -3.62 -3.72
CA ILE A 134 26.00 -4.85 -4.44
C ILE A 134 25.89 -4.69 -5.97
N LEU A 135 24.88 -3.96 -6.46
CA LEU A 135 24.71 -3.67 -7.89
C LEU A 135 25.82 -2.75 -8.41
N ASN A 136 26.20 -1.72 -7.67
CA ASN A 136 27.29 -0.83 -8.02
C ASN A 136 28.64 -1.56 -8.04
N GLU A 137 28.93 -2.40 -7.07
CA GLU A 137 30.15 -3.23 -7.03
C GLU A 137 30.21 -4.22 -8.19
N LYS A 138 29.09 -4.83 -8.59
CA LYS A 138 29.02 -5.70 -9.77
C LYS A 138 29.23 -4.94 -11.07
N GLN A 139 28.67 -3.71 -11.20
CA GLN A 139 28.88 -2.87 -12.38
C GLN A 139 30.32 -2.35 -12.49
N MET A 140 31.00 -2.09 -11.37
CA MET A 140 32.41 -1.71 -11.36
C MET A 140 33.32 -2.88 -11.79
N LYS A 141 33.01 -4.13 -11.38
CA LYS A 141 33.78 -5.31 -11.77
C LYS A 141 33.59 -5.75 -13.23
N LEU A 142 32.55 -5.26 -13.92
CA LEU A 142 32.30 -5.54 -15.34
C LEU A 142 32.93 -4.50 -16.28
N LYS A 143 33.63 -3.48 -15.74
CA LYS A 143 34.28 -2.42 -16.50
C LYS A 143 35.83 -2.54 -16.50
N ILE A 144 36.36 -3.63 -15.96
CA ILE A 144 37.77 -4.04 -16.00
C ILE A 144 37.89 -5.25 -16.93
#